data_dc8e1d20804592aa85af271dfffe2f0f
#
_entry.id   dc8e1d20804592aa85af271dfffe2f0f
#
_cell.length_a   1.000
_cell.length_b   1.000
_cell.length_c   1.000
_cell.angle_alpha   90.00
_cell.angle_beta   90.00
_cell.angle_gamma   90.00
#
_symmetry.space_group_name_H-M   'P 1'
#
loop_
_entity.id
_entity.type
_entity.pdbx_description
1 polymer ?
#
loop_
_entity_poly.entity_id
_entity_poly.type
_entity_poly.pdbx_seq_one_letter_code
_entity_poly.pdbx_strand_id
1 'polypeptide(L)'
;MRPLAKAVTYALLAVWSFVCLFPVYWVAITSIKGIKDIDRPPGYVPFLDFSPSLDAWRFVLFEHNENLVSRLVNSALIGSIATILTLVVSGMAIYGLTRLHSGVRWSALLGAVFPLGFGAASISVSGRISLTAVLVGALAGVALAFRLRRWGPVTSVSAATSMILATRVLPPVALVLPLYVLAQATGTRDTLVLMIFVYTAINIPVATWLLLPVLGPEATEQEEAAQLDGASHLATFFTILLPMVRAGVVATGLIVFLMCWNEYLFAAYLTADKALTLPPWAVGQLSMKEAQVGGGAEEWAHLSAATIVMIFPTLVFAAFALKHLSRTALRR
;
A
#
# COMPACT_ATOMS: atom_id res chain seq x y z
N MET A 1 6.33 -20.16 35.65
CA MET A 1 5.67 -18.86 35.97
C MET A 1 4.73 -19.08 37.15
N ARG A 2 4.75 -18.19 38.15
CA ARG A 2 3.85 -18.27 39.36
C ARG A 2 2.38 -18.14 38.90
N PRO A 3 1.42 -18.82 39.51
CA PRO A 3 0.01 -18.81 39.07
C PRO A 3 -0.58 -17.39 38.98
N LEU A 4 -0.19 -16.50 39.87
CA LEU A 4 -0.57 -15.09 39.84
C LEU A 4 -0.09 -14.36 38.58
N ALA A 5 1.15 -14.61 38.15
CA ALA A 5 1.69 -13.99 36.93
C ALA A 5 0.91 -14.45 35.66
N LYS A 6 0.52 -15.72 35.61
CA LYS A 6 -0.34 -16.22 34.52
C LYS A 6 -1.71 -15.55 34.53
N ALA A 7 -2.34 -15.44 35.69
CA ALA A 7 -3.64 -14.79 35.83
C ALA A 7 -3.59 -13.33 35.39
N VAL A 8 -2.58 -12.58 35.81
CA VAL A 8 -2.37 -11.18 35.39
C VAL A 8 -2.14 -11.11 33.86
N THR A 9 -1.31 -11.99 33.30
CA THR A 9 -1.06 -12.01 31.86
C THR A 9 -2.34 -12.26 31.06
N TYR A 10 -3.15 -13.26 31.46
CA TYR A 10 -4.41 -13.54 30.78
C TYR A 10 -5.44 -12.42 30.94
N ALA A 11 -5.50 -11.77 32.10
CA ALA A 11 -6.36 -10.61 32.31
C ALA A 11 -5.97 -9.44 31.39
N LEU A 12 -4.69 -9.12 31.30
CA LEU A 12 -4.18 -8.08 30.39
C LEU A 12 -4.45 -8.42 28.92
N LEU A 13 -4.24 -9.67 28.53
CA LEU A 13 -4.54 -10.13 27.17
C LEU A 13 -6.04 -10.05 26.87
N ALA A 14 -6.90 -10.40 27.82
CA ALA A 14 -8.35 -10.29 27.64
C ALA A 14 -8.80 -8.84 27.46
N VAL A 15 -8.30 -7.93 28.31
CA VAL A 15 -8.58 -6.49 28.18
C VAL A 15 -8.08 -5.96 26.84
N TRP A 16 -6.86 -6.30 26.47
CA TRP A 16 -6.28 -5.87 25.19
C TRP A 16 -7.06 -6.41 23.98
N SER A 17 -7.44 -7.71 24.03
CA SER A 17 -8.26 -8.31 22.99
C SER A 17 -9.62 -7.62 22.87
N PHE A 18 -10.26 -7.28 24.00
CA PHE A 18 -11.50 -6.54 24.01
C PHE A 18 -11.34 -5.17 23.35
N VAL A 19 -10.32 -4.39 23.73
CA VAL A 19 -10.05 -3.06 23.14
C VAL A 19 -9.82 -3.15 21.62
N CYS A 20 -9.09 -4.18 21.15
CA CYS A 20 -8.83 -4.37 19.71
C CYS A 20 -10.07 -4.86 18.95
N LEU A 21 -10.88 -5.74 19.53
CA LEU A 21 -12.03 -6.35 18.85
C LEU A 21 -13.31 -5.50 18.94
N PHE A 22 -13.42 -4.64 19.94
CA PHE A 22 -14.62 -3.83 20.16
C PHE A 22 -14.96 -2.92 18.95
N PRO A 23 -14.03 -2.20 18.30
CA PRO A 23 -14.35 -1.41 17.11
C PRO A 23 -14.88 -2.29 15.96
N VAL A 24 -14.31 -3.48 15.77
CA VAL A 24 -14.75 -4.42 14.72
C VAL A 24 -16.16 -4.94 15.05
N TYR A 25 -16.39 -5.29 16.32
CA TYR A 25 -17.71 -5.67 16.81
C TYR A 25 -18.73 -4.55 16.61
N TRP A 26 -18.35 -3.30 16.95
CA TRP A 26 -19.22 -2.12 16.77
C TRP A 26 -19.63 -1.93 15.31
N VAL A 27 -18.67 -1.98 14.37
CA VAL A 27 -18.96 -1.91 12.92
C VAL A 27 -19.87 -3.07 12.50
N ALA A 28 -19.60 -4.29 12.99
CA ALA A 28 -20.42 -5.46 12.66
C ALA A 28 -21.86 -5.32 13.12
N ILE A 29 -22.12 -4.89 14.35
CA ILE A 29 -23.49 -4.69 14.83
C ILE A 29 -24.18 -3.50 14.17
N THR A 30 -23.43 -2.43 13.86
CA THR A 30 -23.99 -1.25 13.17
C THR A 30 -24.44 -1.61 11.75
N SER A 31 -23.73 -2.49 11.05
CA SER A 31 -24.11 -2.95 9.71
C SER A 31 -25.42 -3.74 9.65
N ILE A 32 -25.90 -4.24 10.78
CA ILE A 32 -27.16 -5.00 10.88
C ILE A 32 -28.23 -4.28 11.71
N LYS A 33 -28.01 -3.02 12.08
CA LYS A 33 -29.04 -2.20 12.73
C LYS A 33 -29.99 -1.61 11.72
N GLY A 34 -31.28 -1.62 12.04
CA GLY A 34 -32.26 -0.83 11.33
C GLY A 34 -32.04 0.67 11.56
N ILE A 35 -32.45 1.50 10.60
CA ILE A 35 -32.30 2.98 10.63
C ILE A 35 -32.77 3.55 11.96
N LYS A 36 -33.95 3.13 12.45
CA LYS A 36 -34.56 3.61 13.71
C LYS A 36 -33.75 3.28 14.96
N ASP A 37 -32.89 2.25 14.89
CA ASP A 37 -32.13 1.76 16.04
C ASP A 37 -30.73 2.38 16.12
N ILE A 38 -30.27 3.05 15.05
CA ILE A 38 -29.00 3.78 15.04
C ILE A 38 -29.15 5.13 15.76
N ASP A 39 -30.27 5.83 15.58
CA ASP A 39 -30.56 7.12 16.20
C ASP A 39 -30.97 7.01 17.67
N ARG A 40 -31.22 5.79 18.17
CA ARG A 40 -31.55 5.54 19.58
C ARG A 40 -30.31 5.42 20.46
N PRO A 41 -30.44 5.46 21.80
CA PRO A 41 -29.33 5.17 22.69
C PRO A 41 -28.61 3.90 22.30
N PRO A 42 -27.28 3.83 22.45
CA PRO A 42 -26.47 2.76 21.88
C PRO A 42 -26.92 1.39 22.39
N GLY A 43 -27.52 0.61 21.50
CA GLY A 43 -27.80 -0.81 21.70
C GLY A 43 -26.57 -1.64 21.33
N TYR A 44 -26.14 -2.54 22.21
CA TYR A 44 -24.94 -3.34 22.00
C TYR A 44 -25.23 -4.79 21.65
N VAL A 45 -26.39 -5.29 22.02
CA VAL A 45 -26.72 -6.73 21.92
C VAL A 45 -27.84 -6.94 20.90
N PRO A 46 -27.54 -7.63 19.76
CA PRO A 46 -28.57 -8.00 18.80
C PRO A 46 -29.69 -8.82 19.47
N PHE A 47 -30.92 -8.64 19.01
CA PHE A 47 -32.16 -9.26 19.48
C PHE A 47 -32.62 -8.82 20.87
N LEU A 48 -31.78 -8.18 21.70
CA LEU A 48 -32.17 -7.62 23.01
C LEU A 48 -32.38 -6.11 22.90
N ASP A 49 -31.43 -5.39 22.35
CA ASP A 49 -31.45 -3.94 22.29
C ASP A 49 -32.02 -3.43 20.97
N PHE A 50 -31.93 -4.23 19.91
CA PHE A 50 -32.42 -3.88 18.55
C PHE A 50 -32.77 -5.15 17.76
N SER A 51 -33.63 -5.00 16.74
CA SER A 51 -33.97 -6.08 15.80
C SER A 51 -33.02 -6.05 14.62
N PRO A 52 -32.21 -7.09 14.38
CA PRO A 52 -31.30 -7.10 13.23
C PRO A 52 -32.05 -6.96 11.91
N SER A 53 -31.56 -6.08 11.06
CA SER A 53 -31.97 -5.88 9.67
C SER A 53 -30.80 -6.10 8.72
N LEU A 54 -31.08 -6.56 7.51
CA LEU A 54 -30.12 -6.69 6.41
C LEU A 54 -30.28 -5.60 5.37
N ASP A 55 -31.00 -4.52 5.65
CA ASP A 55 -31.29 -3.46 4.69
C ASP A 55 -29.99 -2.81 4.17
N ALA A 56 -29.04 -2.50 5.05
CA ALA A 56 -27.74 -1.97 4.66
C ALA A 56 -26.93 -2.92 3.76
N TRP A 57 -27.00 -4.22 4.04
CA TRP A 57 -26.34 -5.23 3.22
C TRP A 57 -27.01 -5.37 1.86
N ARG A 58 -28.35 -5.33 1.82
CA ARG A 58 -29.12 -5.37 0.58
C ARG A 58 -28.80 -4.17 -0.29
N PHE A 59 -28.73 -2.96 0.29
CA PHE A 59 -28.33 -1.75 -0.38
C PHE A 59 -26.93 -1.86 -0.99
N VAL A 60 -25.92 -2.20 -0.15
CA VAL A 60 -24.51 -2.28 -0.55
C VAL A 60 -24.26 -3.37 -1.60
N LEU A 61 -24.93 -4.55 -1.48
CA LEU A 61 -24.67 -5.69 -2.36
C LEU A 61 -25.53 -5.71 -3.62
N PHE A 62 -26.74 -5.15 -3.60
CA PHE A 62 -27.71 -5.32 -4.67
C PHE A 62 -28.25 -4.02 -5.23
N GLU A 63 -28.56 -3.02 -4.43
CA GLU A 63 -29.20 -1.79 -4.91
C GLU A 63 -28.19 -0.78 -5.42
N HIS A 64 -27.04 -0.66 -4.77
CA HIS A 64 -25.91 0.21 -5.18
C HIS A 64 -24.79 -0.59 -5.85
N ASN A 65 -25.14 -1.80 -6.33
CA ASN A 65 -24.18 -2.83 -6.79
C ASN A 65 -23.51 -2.52 -8.14
N GLU A 66 -24.02 -1.59 -8.94
CA GLU A 66 -23.44 -1.34 -10.28
C GLU A 66 -21.94 -1.10 -10.27
N ASN A 67 -21.38 -0.77 -9.10
CA ASN A 67 -19.98 -0.42 -8.95
C ASN A 67 -19.17 -1.29 -7.98
N LEU A 68 -19.77 -2.04 -7.04
CA LEU A 68 -19.02 -2.78 -6.01
C LEU A 68 -18.03 -3.77 -6.61
N VAL A 69 -18.46 -4.61 -7.54
CA VAL A 69 -17.59 -5.62 -8.18
C VAL A 69 -16.44 -4.92 -8.93
N SER A 70 -16.73 -3.84 -9.63
CA SER A 70 -15.71 -3.03 -10.31
C SER A 70 -14.68 -2.47 -9.32
N ARG A 71 -15.13 -1.95 -8.15
CA ARG A 71 -14.23 -1.40 -7.10
C ARG A 71 -13.37 -2.49 -6.47
N LEU A 72 -13.94 -3.66 -6.21
CA LEU A 72 -13.18 -4.84 -5.75
C LEU A 72 -12.12 -5.26 -6.76
N VAL A 73 -12.49 -5.36 -8.04
CA VAL A 73 -11.56 -5.71 -9.11
C VAL A 73 -10.46 -4.64 -9.25
N ASN A 74 -10.81 -3.36 -9.24
CA ASN A 74 -9.85 -2.26 -9.29
C ASN A 74 -8.84 -2.35 -8.12
N SER A 75 -9.34 -2.49 -6.88
CA SER A 75 -8.47 -2.61 -5.70
C SER A 75 -7.57 -3.84 -5.79
N ALA A 76 -8.08 -4.98 -6.24
CA ALA A 76 -7.30 -6.20 -6.41
C ALA A 76 -6.24 -6.07 -7.51
N LEU A 77 -6.60 -5.53 -8.69
CA LEU A 77 -5.68 -5.34 -9.81
C LEU A 77 -4.59 -4.31 -9.47
N ILE A 78 -5.00 -3.11 -9.02
CA ILE A 78 -4.05 -2.05 -8.66
C ILE A 78 -3.13 -2.54 -7.55
N GLY A 79 -3.69 -3.10 -6.47
CA GLY A 79 -2.94 -3.59 -5.32
C GLY A 79 -1.96 -4.70 -5.69
N SER A 80 -2.39 -5.69 -6.49
CA SER A 80 -1.53 -6.82 -6.89
C SER A 80 -0.41 -6.38 -7.82
N ILE A 81 -0.72 -5.62 -8.86
CA ILE A 81 0.29 -5.17 -9.84
C ILE A 81 1.27 -4.22 -9.17
N ALA A 82 0.79 -3.25 -8.38
CA ALA A 82 1.66 -2.32 -7.65
C ALA A 82 2.57 -3.07 -6.66
N THR A 83 2.05 -4.09 -5.97
CA THR A 83 2.85 -4.93 -5.07
C THR A 83 3.97 -5.64 -5.81
N ILE A 84 3.65 -6.30 -6.93
CA ILE A 84 4.65 -7.01 -7.74
C ILE A 84 5.74 -6.04 -8.23
N LEU A 85 5.35 -4.90 -8.79
CA LEU A 85 6.29 -3.88 -9.25
C LEU A 85 7.14 -3.33 -8.11
N THR A 86 6.53 -3.06 -6.95
CA THR A 86 7.23 -2.60 -5.74
C THR A 86 8.28 -3.62 -5.29
N LEU A 87 7.94 -4.90 -5.22
CA LEU A 87 8.86 -5.96 -4.82
C LEU A 87 10.02 -6.12 -5.81
N VAL A 88 9.73 -6.10 -7.11
CA VAL A 88 10.75 -6.20 -8.15
C VAL A 88 11.71 -5.00 -8.09
N VAL A 89 11.17 -3.78 -8.08
CA VAL A 89 11.99 -2.55 -8.05
C VAL A 89 12.81 -2.48 -6.77
N SER A 90 12.20 -2.73 -5.60
CA SER A 90 12.90 -2.69 -4.31
C SER A 90 13.92 -3.81 -4.19
N GLY A 91 13.59 -5.02 -4.62
CA GLY A 91 14.50 -6.15 -4.61
C GLY A 91 15.72 -5.92 -5.51
N MET A 92 15.50 -5.46 -6.72
CA MET A 92 16.60 -5.12 -7.65
C MET A 92 17.44 -3.95 -7.13
N ALA A 93 16.82 -2.94 -6.50
CA ALA A 93 17.54 -1.82 -5.89
C ALA A 93 18.45 -2.30 -4.75
N ILE A 94 17.95 -3.16 -3.85
CA ILE A 94 18.74 -3.73 -2.77
C ILE A 94 19.86 -4.60 -3.33
N TYR A 95 19.56 -5.48 -4.29
CA TYR A 95 20.57 -6.31 -4.95
C TYR A 95 21.69 -5.45 -5.55
N GLY A 96 21.33 -4.39 -6.27
CA GLY A 96 22.30 -3.45 -6.82
C GLY A 96 23.14 -2.75 -5.75
N LEU A 97 22.50 -2.31 -4.65
CA LEU A 97 23.17 -1.63 -3.55
C LEU A 97 24.14 -2.54 -2.77
N THR A 98 23.79 -3.81 -2.61
CA THR A 98 24.53 -4.74 -1.73
C THR A 98 25.55 -5.60 -2.48
N ARG A 99 25.35 -5.91 -3.76
CA ARG A 99 26.18 -6.84 -4.55
C ARG A 99 27.01 -6.15 -5.62
N LEU A 100 26.53 -5.06 -6.19
CA LEU A 100 27.32 -4.32 -7.18
C LEU A 100 28.24 -3.35 -6.44
N HIS A 101 29.52 -3.67 -6.36
CA HIS A 101 30.57 -2.92 -5.64
C HIS A 101 30.77 -1.47 -6.15
N SER A 102 29.96 -1.02 -7.11
CA SER A 102 30.04 0.33 -7.68
C SER A 102 29.50 1.45 -6.78
N GLY A 103 28.94 1.13 -5.60
CA GLY A 103 28.33 2.09 -4.69
C GLY A 103 27.37 3.09 -5.38
N VAL A 104 26.26 3.44 -4.77
CA VAL A 104 25.40 4.49 -5.32
C VAL A 104 26.10 5.83 -5.11
N ARG A 105 26.41 6.51 -6.21
CA ARG A 105 26.99 7.86 -6.14
C ARG A 105 25.87 8.89 -6.14
N TRP A 106 26.09 9.99 -5.45
CA TRP A 106 25.15 11.12 -5.39
C TRP A 106 24.69 11.61 -6.78
N SER A 107 25.53 11.44 -7.79
CA SER A 107 25.20 11.75 -9.18
C SER A 107 24.00 10.98 -9.73
N ALA A 108 23.77 9.74 -9.28
CA ALA A 108 22.59 8.97 -9.69
C ALA A 108 21.30 9.54 -9.07
N LEU A 109 21.36 10.09 -7.87
CA LEU A 109 20.23 10.75 -7.20
C LEU A 109 19.85 12.06 -7.91
N LEU A 110 20.82 12.81 -8.43
CA LEU A 110 20.55 14.01 -9.21
C LEU A 110 19.74 13.69 -10.47
N GLY A 111 19.97 12.54 -11.10
CA GLY A 111 19.18 12.09 -12.26
C GLY A 111 17.69 11.93 -11.97
N ALA A 112 17.32 11.54 -10.74
CA ALA A 112 15.92 11.41 -10.34
C ALA A 112 15.21 12.76 -10.13
N VAL A 113 15.94 13.83 -9.86
CA VAL A 113 15.36 15.18 -9.64
C VAL A 113 15.07 15.88 -10.97
N PHE A 114 15.76 15.54 -12.05
CA PHE A 114 15.62 16.18 -13.35
C PHE A 114 14.21 16.12 -13.95
N PRO A 115 13.47 15.00 -13.91
CA PRO A 115 12.10 14.95 -14.43
C PRO A 115 11.17 15.93 -13.73
N LEU A 116 11.35 16.08 -12.41
CA LEU A 116 10.55 17.00 -11.58
C LEU A 116 10.86 18.46 -11.96
N GLY A 117 12.14 18.79 -12.14
CA GLY A 117 12.58 20.13 -12.58
C GLY A 117 12.05 20.50 -13.96
N PHE A 118 12.11 19.59 -14.93
CA PHE A 118 11.57 19.83 -16.27
C PHE A 118 10.04 19.90 -16.28
N GLY A 119 9.36 19.11 -15.46
CA GLY A 119 7.92 19.20 -15.27
C GLY A 119 7.51 20.59 -14.73
N ALA A 120 8.20 21.05 -13.68
CA ALA A 120 7.98 22.38 -13.10
C ALA A 120 8.28 23.51 -14.09
N ALA A 121 9.38 23.41 -14.84
CA ALA A 121 9.73 24.40 -15.86
C ALA A 121 8.69 24.48 -16.98
N SER A 122 8.10 23.35 -17.38
CA SER A 122 7.06 23.34 -18.41
C SER A 122 5.78 24.07 -17.98
N ILE A 123 5.43 24.02 -16.70
CA ILE A 123 4.32 24.80 -16.14
C ILE A 123 4.60 26.29 -16.23
N SER A 124 5.82 26.71 -15.90
CA SER A 124 6.23 28.14 -15.93
C SER A 124 6.21 28.73 -17.34
N VAL A 125 6.50 27.92 -18.37
CA VAL A 125 6.61 28.42 -19.76
C VAL A 125 5.28 28.31 -20.51
N SER A 126 4.50 27.24 -20.32
CA SER A 126 3.30 26.97 -21.12
C SER A 126 1.99 26.98 -20.32
N GLY A 127 2.06 27.18 -19.01
CA GLY A 127 0.91 27.03 -18.10
C GLY A 127 0.35 25.60 -18.02
N ARG A 128 0.99 24.65 -18.67
CA ARG A 128 0.58 23.24 -18.71
C ARG A 128 1.78 22.31 -18.53
N ILE A 129 1.58 21.18 -17.85
CA ILE A 129 2.61 20.14 -17.82
C ILE A 129 2.61 19.42 -19.15
N SER A 130 3.73 19.52 -19.88
CA SER A 130 3.93 18.76 -21.10
C SER A 130 4.51 17.38 -20.75
N LEU A 131 3.81 16.32 -21.14
CA LEU A 131 4.32 14.94 -21.00
C LEU A 131 5.67 14.78 -21.73
N THR A 132 5.85 15.44 -22.86
CA THR A 132 7.12 15.45 -23.59
C THR A 132 8.24 16.10 -22.77
N ALA A 133 7.98 17.20 -22.06
CA ALA A 133 8.98 17.84 -21.20
C ALA A 133 9.37 16.93 -20.02
N VAL A 134 8.40 16.24 -19.40
CA VAL A 134 8.68 15.26 -18.33
C VAL A 134 9.52 14.09 -18.86
N LEU A 135 9.16 13.54 -20.01
CA LEU A 135 9.92 12.44 -20.65
C LEU A 135 11.33 12.87 -21.05
N VAL A 136 11.47 14.06 -21.65
CA VAL A 136 12.79 14.62 -21.98
C VAL A 136 13.61 14.84 -20.72
N GLY A 137 13.01 15.38 -19.66
CA GLY A 137 13.65 15.52 -18.34
C GLY A 137 14.08 14.19 -17.74
N ALA A 138 13.24 13.16 -17.85
CA ALA A 138 13.56 11.81 -17.37
C ALA A 138 14.74 11.21 -18.17
N LEU A 139 14.72 11.31 -19.50
CA LEU A 139 15.81 10.84 -20.36
C LEU A 139 17.11 11.61 -20.10
N ALA A 140 17.03 12.93 -19.99
CA ALA A 140 18.17 13.77 -19.65
C ALA A 140 18.73 13.45 -18.26
N GLY A 141 17.85 13.20 -17.27
CA GLY A 141 18.24 12.79 -15.93
C GLY A 141 18.96 11.45 -15.90
N VAL A 142 18.43 10.45 -16.62
CA VAL A 142 19.08 9.14 -16.77
C VAL A 142 20.43 9.28 -17.48
N ALA A 143 20.50 10.04 -18.58
CA ALA A 143 21.73 10.28 -19.32
C ALA A 143 22.78 11.00 -18.46
N LEU A 144 22.37 12.00 -17.67
CA LEU A 144 23.22 12.72 -16.75
C LEU A 144 23.71 11.81 -15.61
N ALA A 145 22.82 11.04 -14.99
CA ALA A 145 23.19 10.08 -13.97
C ALA A 145 24.21 9.06 -14.50
N PHE A 146 24.00 8.58 -15.75
CA PHE A 146 24.93 7.66 -16.40
C PHE A 146 26.28 8.33 -16.71
N ARG A 147 26.28 9.59 -17.19
CA ARG A 147 27.49 10.36 -17.48
C ARG A 147 28.30 10.69 -16.21
N LEU A 148 27.57 11.03 -15.14
CA LEU A 148 28.16 11.38 -13.84
C LEU A 148 28.39 10.17 -12.93
N ARG A 149 28.09 8.94 -13.37
CA ARG A 149 28.20 7.73 -12.57
C ARG A 149 29.58 7.49 -11.93
N ARG A 150 30.63 8.13 -12.48
CA ARG A 150 32.00 8.06 -11.96
C ARG A 150 32.35 9.21 -11.01
N TRP A 151 31.48 10.22 -10.86
CA TRP A 151 31.72 11.44 -10.11
C TRP A 151 30.90 11.46 -8.82
N GLY A 152 31.49 12.06 -7.80
CA GLY A 152 30.84 12.23 -6.49
C GLY A 152 31.20 11.14 -5.47
N PRO A 153 30.94 11.39 -4.19
CA PRO A 153 31.21 10.47 -3.12
C PRO A 153 30.32 9.21 -3.25
N VAL A 154 30.90 8.08 -2.89
CA VAL A 154 30.19 6.80 -2.83
C VAL A 154 29.34 6.79 -1.55
N THR A 155 28.08 6.51 -1.71
CA THR A 155 27.13 6.39 -0.59
C THR A 155 27.19 4.97 -0.04
N SER A 156 27.27 4.83 1.28
CA SER A 156 27.13 3.52 1.91
C SER A 156 25.71 2.96 1.72
N VAL A 157 25.56 1.64 1.74
CA VAL A 157 24.24 0.98 1.67
C VAL A 157 23.30 1.52 2.74
N SER A 158 23.82 1.72 3.96
CA SER A 158 23.07 2.30 5.08
C SER A 158 22.56 3.71 4.77
N ALA A 159 23.42 4.58 4.24
CA ALA A 159 23.04 5.95 3.91
C ALA A 159 22.03 5.98 2.74
N ALA A 160 22.23 5.15 1.70
CA ALA A 160 21.27 5.04 0.59
C ALA A 160 19.89 4.57 1.06
N THR A 161 19.85 3.55 1.91
CA THR A 161 18.60 3.03 2.48
C THR A 161 17.92 4.06 3.37
N SER A 162 18.69 4.78 4.21
CA SER A 162 18.17 5.85 5.06
C SER A 162 17.57 6.99 4.24
N MET A 163 18.15 7.34 3.09
CA MET A 163 17.59 8.35 2.19
C MET A 163 16.29 7.88 1.54
N ILE A 164 16.21 6.61 1.12
CA ILE A 164 14.97 6.03 0.59
C ILE A 164 13.88 6.10 1.68
N LEU A 165 14.20 5.72 2.91
CA LEU A 165 13.26 5.80 4.04
C LEU A 165 12.87 7.24 4.39
N ALA A 166 13.78 8.20 4.26
CA ALA A 166 13.50 9.62 4.54
C ALA A 166 12.38 10.18 3.65
N THR A 167 12.14 9.62 2.46
CA THR A 167 11.01 10.01 1.62
C THR A 167 9.65 9.77 2.27
N ARG A 168 9.57 8.84 3.24
CA ARG A 168 8.35 8.57 4.03
C ARG A 168 8.06 9.61 5.10
N VAL A 169 9.02 10.47 5.44
CA VAL A 169 8.81 11.59 6.38
C VAL A 169 7.90 12.66 5.75
N LEU A 170 7.88 12.74 4.43
CA LEU A 170 6.95 13.65 3.74
C LEU A 170 5.50 13.22 3.98
N PRO A 171 4.64 14.12 4.50
CA PRO A 171 3.23 13.81 4.68
C PRO A 171 2.58 13.44 3.34
N PRO A 172 1.81 12.34 3.25
CA PRO A 172 1.15 11.95 1.99
C PRO A 172 0.29 13.05 1.36
N VAL A 173 -0.35 13.89 2.19
CA VAL A 173 -1.14 15.05 1.74
C VAL A 173 -0.31 16.05 0.93
N ALA A 174 0.96 16.24 1.28
CA ALA A 174 1.83 17.15 0.53
C ALA A 174 2.14 16.63 -0.89
N LEU A 175 2.05 15.31 -1.12
CA LEU A 175 2.27 14.69 -2.41
C LEU A 175 0.99 14.61 -3.26
N VAL A 176 -0.17 14.51 -2.62
CA VAL A 176 -1.46 14.34 -3.33
C VAL A 176 -1.77 15.51 -4.25
N LEU A 177 -1.62 16.75 -3.77
CA LEU A 177 -1.96 17.94 -4.58
C LEU A 177 -1.09 18.08 -5.82
N PRO A 178 0.26 18.01 -5.76
CA PRO A 178 1.10 18.02 -6.95
C PRO A 178 0.77 16.89 -7.92
N LEU A 179 0.52 15.68 -7.42
CA LEU A 179 0.16 14.52 -8.26
C LEU A 179 -1.21 14.72 -8.91
N TYR A 180 -2.18 15.32 -8.22
CA TYR A 180 -3.47 15.67 -8.79
C TYR A 180 -3.33 16.64 -9.97
N VAL A 181 -2.55 17.72 -9.78
CA VAL A 181 -2.30 18.70 -10.84
C VAL A 181 -1.60 18.04 -12.04
N LEU A 182 -0.61 17.19 -11.77
CA LEU A 182 0.10 16.44 -12.81
C LEU A 182 -0.86 15.50 -13.57
N ALA A 183 -1.69 14.75 -12.84
CA ALA A 183 -2.65 13.81 -13.42
C ALA A 183 -3.69 14.53 -14.31
N GLN A 184 -4.16 15.70 -13.87
CA GLN A 184 -5.06 16.54 -14.66
C GLN A 184 -4.37 17.07 -15.93
N ALA A 185 -3.18 17.60 -15.81
CA ALA A 185 -2.44 18.18 -16.93
C ALA A 185 -2.04 17.13 -17.99
N THR A 186 -1.80 15.89 -17.57
CA THR A 186 -1.42 14.79 -18.48
C THR A 186 -2.63 13.98 -18.97
N GLY A 187 -3.84 14.27 -18.47
CA GLY A 187 -5.05 13.50 -18.79
C GLY A 187 -5.03 12.05 -18.25
N THR A 188 -4.16 11.77 -17.28
CA THR A 188 -4.04 10.42 -16.69
C THR A 188 -4.88 10.21 -15.44
N ARG A 189 -5.56 11.28 -14.94
CA ARG A 189 -6.47 11.15 -13.80
C ARG A 189 -7.52 10.07 -14.08
N ASP A 190 -7.92 9.35 -13.04
CA ASP A 190 -8.92 8.28 -13.10
C ASP A 190 -8.52 7.12 -14.01
N THR A 191 -7.24 6.75 -14.02
CA THR A 191 -6.73 5.58 -14.75
C THR A 191 -6.06 4.59 -13.82
N LEU A 192 -6.25 3.28 -14.11
CA LEU A 192 -5.59 2.20 -13.37
C LEU A 192 -4.06 2.34 -13.42
N VAL A 193 -3.53 2.77 -14.56
CA VAL A 193 -2.09 2.94 -14.78
C VAL A 193 -1.51 3.97 -13.81
N LEU A 194 -2.14 5.15 -13.67
CA LEU A 194 -1.71 6.16 -12.71
C LEU A 194 -1.67 5.59 -11.30
N MET A 195 -2.74 4.91 -10.89
CA MET A 195 -2.85 4.36 -9.53
C MET A 195 -1.80 3.28 -9.27
N ILE A 196 -1.52 2.41 -10.24
CA ILE A 196 -0.47 1.39 -10.13
C ILE A 196 0.89 2.07 -9.92
N PHE A 197 1.24 3.10 -10.70
CA PHE A 197 2.50 3.81 -10.56
C PHE A 197 2.61 4.55 -9.23
N VAL A 198 1.55 5.24 -8.80
CA VAL A 198 1.53 5.96 -7.52
C VAL A 198 1.71 4.98 -6.36
N TYR A 199 0.93 3.89 -6.34
CA TYR A 199 1.02 2.88 -5.27
C TYR A 199 2.38 2.18 -5.26
N THR A 200 2.95 1.91 -6.43
CA THR A 200 4.31 1.38 -6.53
C THR A 200 5.30 2.35 -5.89
N ALA A 201 5.29 3.61 -6.31
CA ALA A 201 6.25 4.62 -5.87
C ALA A 201 6.21 4.86 -4.35
N ILE A 202 5.02 5.01 -3.77
CA ILE A 202 4.87 5.29 -2.33
C ILE A 202 5.23 4.08 -1.45
N ASN A 203 5.19 2.86 -1.98
CA ASN A 203 5.50 1.65 -1.20
C ASN A 203 6.95 1.16 -1.37
N ILE A 204 7.72 1.63 -2.36
CA ILE A 204 9.14 1.31 -2.52
C ILE A 204 9.94 1.49 -1.22
N PRO A 205 9.83 2.60 -0.46
CA PRO A 205 10.62 2.79 0.75
C PRO A 205 10.38 1.72 1.80
N VAL A 206 9.11 1.36 2.03
CA VAL A 206 8.75 0.34 3.02
C VAL A 206 9.19 -1.05 2.56
N ALA A 207 8.96 -1.38 1.29
CA ALA A 207 9.40 -2.66 0.73
C ALA A 207 10.92 -2.80 0.79
N THR A 208 11.67 -1.73 0.48
CA THR A 208 13.13 -1.71 0.58
C THR A 208 13.57 -1.99 2.02
N TRP A 209 12.94 -1.35 3.00
CA TRP A 209 13.26 -1.57 4.41
C TRP A 209 12.97 -3.00 4.88
N LEU A 210 11.82 -3.55 4.47
CA LEU A 210 11.42 -4.92 4.83
C LEU A 210 12.25 -6.00 4.11
N LEU A 211 12.65 -5.76 2.86
CA LEU A 211 13.43 -6.71 2.07
C LEU A 211 14.93 -6.66 2.39
N LEU A 212 15.45 -5.56 2.92
CA LEU A 212 16.89 -5.42 3.19
C LEU A 212 17.45 -6.54 4.08
N PRO A 213 16.84 -6.90 5.23
CA PRO A 213 17.30 -8.02 6.03
C PRO A 213 17.04 -9.39 5.38
N VAL A 214 16.04 -9.47 4.50
CA VAL A 214 15.67 -10.72 3.80
C VAL A 214 16.68 -11.06 2.69
N LEU A 215 17.13 -10.05 1.96
CA LEU A 215 18.13 -10.16 0.87
C LEU A 215 19.58 -10.01 1.38
N GLY A 216 19.78 -10.16 2.69
CA GLY A 216 21.05 -9.93 3.37
C GLY A 216 22.19 -10.88 2.98
N PRO A 217 23.27 -10.94 3.75
CA PRO A 217 24.53 -11.60 3.35
C PRO A 217 24.47 -13.13 3.27
N GLU A 218 23.41 -13.77 3.77
CA GLU A 218 23.31 -15.26 3.86
C GLU A 218 23.32 -16.01 2.53
N ALA A 219 23.01 -15.33 1.41
CA ALA A 219 22.95 -15.95 0.07
C ALA A 219 24.22 -15.76 -0.77
N THR A 220 25.27 -15.13 -0.23
CA THR A 220 26.43 -14.68 -1.00
C THR A 220 27.21 -15.83 -1.62
N GLU A 221 27.40 -16.94 -0.89
CA GLU A 221 28.16 -18.10 -1.38
C GLU A 221 27.53 -18.76 -2.62
N GLN A 222 26.20 -18.93 -2.61
CA GLN A 222 25.48 -19.51 -3.75
C GLN A 222 25.44 -18.58 -4.95
N GLU A 223 25.36 -17.26 -4.69
CA GLU A 223 25.41 -16.25 -5.73
C GLU A 223 26.79 -16.20 -6.41
N GLU A 224 27.88 -16.26 -5.61
CA GLU A 224 29.26 -16.28 -6.11
C GLU A 224 29.54 -17.55 -6.91
N ALA A 225 29.09 -18.72 -6.43
CA ALA A 225 29.21 -19.97 -7.17
C ALA A 225 28.53 -19.90 -8.53
N ALA A 226 27.30 -19.36 -8.59
CA ALA A 226 26.58 -19.21 -9.85
C ALA A 226 27.26 -18.22 -10.83
N GLN A 227 27.87 -17.16 -10.32
CA GLN A 227 28.61 -16.22 -11.14
C GLN A 227 29.91 -16.84 -11.69
N LEU A 228 30.57 -17.71 -10.92
CA LEU A 228 31.71 -18.52 -11.41
C LEU A 228 31.29 -19.47 -12.52
N ASP A 229 30.07 -20.00 -12.46
CA ASP A 229 29.48 -20.83 -13.53
C ASP A 229 28.99 -20.01 -14.73
N GLY A 230 29.19 -18.67 -14.73
CA GLY A 230 28.86 -17.79 -15.84
C GLY A 230 27.45 -17.22 -15.81
N ALA A 231 26.71 -17.35 -14.72
CA ALA A 231 25.38 -16.74 -14.60
C ALA A 231 25.50 -15.20 -14.55
N SER A 232 24.63 -14.51 -15.29
CA SER A 232 24.53 -13.06 -15.20
C SER A 232 23.88 -12.62 -13.87
N HIS A 233 24.15 -11.39 -13.42
CA HIS A 233 23.53 -10.84 -12.19
C HIS A 233 22.00 -10.94 -12.18
N LEU A 234 21.33 -10.71 -13.31
CA LEU A 234 19.88 -10.84 -13.41
C LEU A 234 19.45 -12.32 -13.28
N ALA A 235 20.17 -13.24 -13.93
CA ALA A 235 19.89 -14.65 -13.79
C ALA A 235 20.07 -15.08 -12.32
N THR A 236 21.19 -14.74 -11.68
CA THR A 236 21.46 -15.02 -10.27
C THR A 236 20.34 -14.48 -9.36
N PHE A 237 19.88 -13.25 -9.58
CA PHE A 237 18.80 -12.66 -8.80
C PHE A 237 17.49 -13.46 -8.92
N PHE A 238 17.03 -13.73 -10.15
CA PHE A 238 15.71 -14.36 -10.35
C PHE A 238 15.70 -15.86 -10.15
N THR A 239 16.80 -16.58 -10.47
CA THR A 239 16.82 -18.06 -10.45
C THR A 239 17.40 -18.64 -9.16
N ILE A 240 18.20 -17.87 -8.42
CA ILE A 240 18.88 -18.33 -7.21
C ILE A 240 18.40 -17.57 -5.99
N LEU A 241 18.66 -16.26 -5.93
CA LEU A 241 18.38 -15.47 -4.75
C LEU A 241 16.88 -15.43 -4.41
N LEU A 242 16.05 -15.05 -5.37
CA LEU A 242 14.60 -14.88 -5.15
C LEU A 242 13.91 -16.16 -4.67
N PRO A 243 14.18 -17.36 -5.23
CA PRO A 243 13.65 -18.62 -4.70
C PRO A 243 14.12 -18.96 -3.28
N MET A 244 15.38 -18.64 -2.94
CA MET A 244 15.92 -18.91 -1.60
C MET A 244 15.20 -18.09 -0.53
N VAL A 245 14.94 -16.82 -0.81
CA VAL A 245 14.33 -15.87 0.14
C VAL A 245 12.81 -15.72 -0.03
N ARG A 246 12.18 -16.59 -0.80
CA ARG A 246 10.76 -16.51 -1.17
C ARG A 246 9.81 -16.27 -0.01
N ALA A 247 10.05 -16.86 1.15
CA ALA A 247 9.18 -16.70 2.31
C ALA A 247 9.17 -15.24 2.81
N GLY A 248 10.34 -14.59 2.88
CA GLY A 248 10.45 -13.18 3.27
C GLY A 248 9.88 -12.24 2.21
N VAL A 249 10.08 -12.57 0.92
CA VAL A 249 9.50 -11.79 -0.19
C VAL A 249 7.98 -11.86 -0.19
N VAL A 250 7.40 -13.05 0.02
CA VAL A 250 5.94 -13.22 0.14
C VAL A 250 5.39 -12.48 1.35
N ALA A 251 6.07 -12.56 2.51
CA ALA A 251 5.65 -11.81 3.70
C ALA A 251 5.67 -10.29 3.47
N THR A 252 6.74 -9.77 2.85
CA THR A 252 6.81 -8.36 2.46
C THR A 252 5.72 -8.00 1.46
N GLY A 253 5.49 -8.85 0.47
CA GLY A 253 4.44 -8.66 -0.54
C GLY A 253 3.04 -8.57 0.07
N LEU A 254 2.73 -9.41 1.05
CA LEU A 254 1.46 -9.35 1.78
C LEU A 254 1.30 -8.01 2.51
N ILE A 255 2.35 -7.51 3.16
CA ILE A 255 2.30 -6.21 3.85
C ILE A 255 2.08 -5.07 2.84
N VAL A 256 2.84 -5.06 1.74
CA VAL A 256 2.69 -4.04 0.68
C VAL A 256 1.30 -4.10 0.05
N PHE A 257 0.79 -5.29 -0.24
CA PHE A 257 -0.57 -5.47 -0.76
C PHE A 257 -1.63 -4.90 0.19
N LEU A 258 -1.52 -5.19 1.49
CA LEU A 258 -2.44 -4.64 2.49
C LEU A 258 -2.35 -3.11 2.58
N MET A 259 -1.16 -2.53 2.41
CA MET A 259 -0.99 -1.07 2.34
C MET A 259 -1.67 -0.48 1.10
N CYS A 260 -1.55 -1.14 -0.06
CA CYS A 260 -2.26 -0.74 -1.28
C CYS A 260 -3.78 -0.93 -1.14
N TRP A 261 -4.21 -2.04 -0.54
CA TRP A 261 -5.62 -2.37 -0.36
C TRP A 261 -6.37 -1.37 0.51
N ASN A 262 -5.72 -0.89 1.58
CA ASN A 262 -6.30 0.06 2.53
C ASN A 262 -5.97 1.53 2.20
N GLU A 263 -5.36 1.80 1.05
CA GLU A 263 -4.99 3.16 0.68
C GLU A 263 -6.24 3.94 0.25
N TYR A 264 -6.49 5.04 0.95
CA TYR A 264 -7.65 5.90 0.75
C TYR A 264 -7.27 7.23 0.09
N LEU A 265 -6.21 7.87 0.59
CA LEU A 265 -5.95 9.29 0.32
C LEU A 265 -5.66 9.55 -1.15
N PHE A 266 -4.68 8.83 -1.74
CA PHE A 266 -4.34 9.01 -3.15
C PHE A 266 -5.49 8.61 -4.06
N ALA A 267 -6.19 7.52 -3.73
CA ALA A 267 -7.35 7.08 -4.50
C ALA A 267 -8.48 8.10 -4.48
N ALA A 268 -8.82 8.68 -3.32
CA ALA A 268 -9.88 9.66 -3.20
C ALA A 268 -9.66 10.93 -4.05
N TYR A 269 -8.41 11.33 -4.25
CA TYR A 269 -8.08 12.53 -5.03
C TYR A 269 -7.78 12.23 -6.51
N LEU A 270 -7.10 11.11 -6.79
CA LEU A 270 -6.62 10.81 -8.14
C LEU A 270 -7.61 10.01 -8.98
N THR A 271 -8.63 9.43 -8.37
CA THR A 271 -9.69 8.70 -9.09
C THR A 271 -11.04 9.43 -9.01
N ALA A 272 -11.98 9.03 -9.82
CA ALA A 272 -13.35 9.54 -9.81
C ALA A 272 -14.35 8.40 -9.96
N ASP A 273 -14.24 7.59 -11.03
CA ASP A 273 -15.14 6.48 -11.34
C ASP A 273 -14.39 5.27 -11.90
N LYS A 274 -13.69 5.39 -13.03
CA LYS A 274 -13.10 4.25 -13.77
C LYS A 274 -12.08 3.47 -12.94
N ALA A 275 -11.20 4.17 -12.22
CA ALA A 275 -10.13 3.60 -11.41
C ALA A 275 -10.41 3.68 -9.90
N LEU A 276 -11.63 4.05 -9.51
CA LEU A 276 -11.98 4.18 -8.10
C LEU A 276 -11.81 2.85 -7.38
N THR A 277 -11.11 2.87 -6.25
CA THR A 277 -10.86 1.71 -5.40
C THR A 277 -11.91 1.57 -4.30
N LEU A 278 -11.86 0.47 -3.60
CA LEU A 278 -12.84 0.13 -2.57
C LEU A 278 -12.86 1.11 -1.38
N PRO A 279 -11.71 1.59 -0.81
CA PRO A 279 -11.75 2.50 0.34
C PRO A 279 -12.49 3.83 0.08
N PRO A 280 -12.19 4.61 -0.96
CA PRO A 280 -12.94 5.84 -1.21
C PRO A 280 -14.39 5.57 -1.63
N TRP A 281 -14.69 4.45 -2.30
CA TRP A 281 -16.04 4.03 -2.56
C TRP A 281 -16.82 3.77 -1.26
N ALA A 282 -16.23 3.06 -0.30
CA ALA A 282 -16.87 2.79 0.99
C ALA A 282 -17.16 4.06 1.77
N VAL A 283 -16.22 5.01 1.81
CA VAL A 283 -16.42 6.33 2.45
C VAL A 283 -17.47 7.16 1.71
N GLY A 284 -17.56 7.02 0.39
CA GLY A 284 -18.58 7.66 -0.43
C GLY A 284 -20.01 7.22 -0.13
N GLN A 285 -20.21 6.14 0.68
CA GLN A 285 -21.54 5.78 1.21
C GLN A 285 -22.06 6.80 2.23
N LEU A 286 -21.18 7.66 2.74
CA LEU A 286 -21.59 8.83 3.52
C LEU A 286 -21.93 9.99 2.57
N SER A 287 -23.19 10.30 2.38
CA SER A 287 -23.62 11.43 1.57
C SER A 287 -23.41 12.75 2.31
N MET A 288 -22.54 13.62 1.79
CA MET A 288 -22.27 14.92 2.40
C MET A 288 -23.48 15.86 2.40
N LYS A 289 -24.48 15.62 1.56
CA LYS A 289 -25.69 16.47 1.45
C LYS A 289 -26.67 16.21 2.59
N GLU A 290 -26.73 14.98 3.08
CA GLU A 290 -27.68 14.58 4.12
C GLU A 290 -27.10 14.70 5.53
N ALA A 291 -25.77 14.63 5.67
CA ALA A 291 -25.08 14.89 6.95
C ALA A 291 -25.38 16.30 7.53
N GLN A 292 -25.74 17.27 6.68
CA GLN A 292 -26.14 18.62 7.13
C GLN A 292 -27.59 18.72 7.60
N VAL A 293 -28.43 17.71 7.35
CA VAL A 293 -29.89 17.75 7.64
C VAL A 293 -30.31 16.70 8.66
N GLY A 294 -29.36 16.01 9.31
CA GLY A 294 -29.66 15.02 10.36
C GLY A 294 -29.99 13.61 9.84
N GLY A 295 -29.69 13.30 8.59
CA GLY A 295 -29.93 12.00 7.96
C GLY A 295 -28.82 10.97 8.14
N GLY A 296 -28.11 10.96 9.28
CA GLY A 296 -26.90 10.17 9.43
C GLY A 296 -27.06 8.68 9.73
N ALA A 297 -28.24 8.21 10.13
CA ALA A 297 -28.37 6.85 10.63
C ALA A 297 -28.23 5.76 9.54
N GLU A 298 -28.88 5.95 8.43
CA GLU A 298 -28.86 5.01 7.30
C GLU A 298 -27.46 4.92 6.69
N GLU A 299 -26.82 6.05 6.52
CA GLU A 299 -25.46 6.14 5.97
C GLU A 299 -24.42 5.44 6.84
N TRP A 300 -24.54 5.52 8.16
CA TRP A 300 -23.68 4.78 9.09
C TRP A 300 -23.85 3.26 8.96
N ALA A 301 -25.06 2.77 8.71
CA ALA A 301 -25.28 1.36 8.46
C ALA A 301 -24.65 0.94 7.11
N HIS A 302 -24.86 1.73 6.04
CA HIS A 302 -24.27 1.49 4.72
C HIS A 302 -22.74 1.51 4.77
N LEU A 303 -22.15 2.53 5.40
CA LEU A 303 -20.70 2.62 5.60
C LEU A 303 -20.18 1.42 6.38
N SER A 304 -20.89 1.00 7.43
CA SER A 304 -20.49 -0.15 8.23
C SER A 304 -20.53 -1.45 7.43
N ALA A 305 -21.55 -1.68 6.61
CA ALA A 305 -21.63 -2.83 5.73
C ALA A 305 -20.52 -2.80 4.66
N ALA A 306 -20.28 -1.65 4.02
CA ALA A 306 -19.20 -1.47 3.05
C ALA A 306 -17.80 -1.67 3.70
N THR A 307 -17.63 -1.21 4.95
CA THR A 307 -16.38 -1.42 5.71
C THR A 307 -16.12 -2.90 5.99
N ILE A 308 -17.15 -3.68 6.29
CA ILE A 308 -16.99 -5.15 6.49
C ILE A 308 -16.57 -5.82 5.17
N VAL A 309 -17.16 -5.43 4.04
CA VAL A 309 -16.73 -5.91 2.72
C VAL A 309 -15.25 -5.60 2.50
N MET A 310 -14.78 -4.40 2.88
CA MET A 310 -13.39 -3.99 2.76
C MET A 310 -12.46 -4.77 3.70
N ILE A 311 -12.89 -5.05 4.94
CA ILE A 311 -12.09 -5.78 5.93
C ILE A 311 -11.97 -7.26 5.60
N PHE A 312 -12.97 -7.86 4.97
CA PHE A 312 -13.01 -9.31 4.73
C PHE A 312 -11.77 -9.87 4.02
N PRO A 313 -11.30 -9.33 2.88
CA PRO A 313 -10.06 -9.79 2.25
C PRO A 313 -8.85 -9.63 3.16
N THR A 314 -8.78 -8.54 3.93
CA THR A 314 -7.70 -8.31 4.89
C THR A 314 -7.63 -9.41 5.94
N LEU A 315 -8.79 -9.83 6.49
CA LEU A 315 -8.88 -10.94 7.44
C LEU A 315 -8.47 -12.28 6.81
N VAL A 316 -8.88 -12.54 5.58
CA VAL A 316 -8.49 -13.76 4.83
C VAL A 316 -6.98 -13.79 4.64
N PHE A 317 -6.37 -12.69 4.21
CA PHE A 317 -4.91 -12.58 4.07
C PHE A 317 -4.17 -12.74 5.41
N ALA A 318 -4.67 -12.12 6.48
CA ALA A 318 -4.10 -12.25 7.81
C ALA A 318 -4.14 -13.71 8.30
N ALA A 319 -5.26 -14.40 8.13
CA ALA A 319 -5.40 -15.81 8.49
C ALA A 319 -4.44 -16.71 7.69
N PHE A 320 -4.29 -16.43 6.39
CA PHE A 320 -3.34 -17.14 5.54
C PHE A 320 -1.88 -16.91 5.98
N ALA A 321 -1.51 -15.66 6.26
CA ALA A 321 -0.19 -15.30 6.75
C ALA A 321 0.13 -15.97 8.08
N LEU A 322 -0.80 -15.95 9.04
CA LEU A 322 -0.65 -16.62 10.34
C LEU A 322 -0.43 -18.13 10.18
N LYS A 323 -1.21 -18.79 9.32
CA LYS A 323 -1.07 -20.22 9.06
C LYS A 323 0.31 -20.59 8.47
N HIS A 324 0.88 -19.73 7.63
CA HIS A 324 2.20 -19.96 7.02
C HIS A 324 3.33 -19.69 8.01
N LEU A 325 3.25 -18.61 8.79
CA LEU A 325 4.25 -18.25 9.79
C LEU A 325 4.32 -19.26 10.93
N SER A 326 3.17 -19.75 11.42
CA SER A 326 3.12 -20.75 12.49
C SER A 326 3.76 -22.09 12.08
N ARG A 327 3.60 -22.50 10.82
CA ARG A 327 4.23 -23.74 10.30
C ARG A 327 5.75 -23.63 10.19
N THR A 328 6.29 -22.46 9.93
CA THR A 328 7.72 -22.22 9.82
C THR A 328 8.38 -22.09 11.19
N ALA A 329 7.68 -21.51 12.18
CA ALA A 329 8.17 -21.40 13.56
C ALA A 329 8.20 -22.74 14.30
N LEU A 330 7.32 -23.70 13.96
CA LEU A 330 7.26 -25.03 14.58
C LEU A 330 8.26 -26.03 13.96
N ARG A 331 8.95 -25.68 12.88
CA ARG A 331 9.95 -26.51 12.20
C ARG A 331 11.40 -26.15 12.57
N ARG A 332 11.60 -25.12 13.39
CA ARG A 332 12.86 -24.77 14.04
C ARG A 332 12.83 -25.19 15.51
#